data_5f7ae55d09f6a0cc3c2e7d308247582a
#
_entry.id   5f7ae55d09f6a0cc3c2e7d308247582a
#
_cell.length_a   1.000
_cell.length_b   1.000
_cell.length_c   1.000
_cell.angle_alpha   90.00
_cell.angle_beta   90.00
_cell.angle_gamma   90.00
#
_symmetry.space_group_name_H-M   'P 1'
#
loop_
_entity.id
_entity.type
_entity.pdbx_description
1 polymer ?
#
loop_
_entity_poly.entity_id
_entity_poly.type
_entity_poly.pdbx_seq_one_letter_code
_entity_poly.pdbx_strand_id
1 'polypeptide(L)'
;MESKQVTPEYEKVIQYIDRLIWQGDLQVGSKLPTERAIAETLGIGRNSTREALSILHGMGMIERVQGSGNYISRNAGSSIHRILRMMLALGTITGQEITEFRCMMEKAVCLALFDQDLSKEQQTCFEELLQSME
;
A
#
# COMPACT_ATOMS: atom_id res chain seq x y z
N MET A 1 8.29 21.89 -25.67
CA MET A 1 9.46 21.30 -24.96
C MET A 1 8.91 20.41 -23.87
N GLU A 2 8.81 19.12 -24.14
CA GLU A 2 8.46 18.13 -23.10
C GLU A 2 9.66 18.00 -22.17
N SER A 3 9.53 18.52 -20.95
CA SER A 3 10.47 18.23 -19.88
C SER A 3 10.38 16.73 -19.58
N LYS A 4 11.40 15.95 -19.99
CA LYS A 4 11.63 14.59 -19.50
C LYS A 4 11.64 14.68 -17.97
N GLN A 5 10.53 14.35 -17.32
CA GLN A 5 10.51 14.14 -15.87
C GLN A 5 11.45 12.96 -15.59
N VAL A 6 12.64 13.28 -15.12
CA VAL A 6 13.57 12.26 -14.63
C VAL A 6 12.95 11.69 -13.36
N THR A 7 12.44 10.46 -13.44
CA THR A 7 11.89 9.76 -12.29
C THR A 7 12.95 9.71 -11.18
N PRO A 8 12.69 10.23 -9.98
CA PRO A 8 13.64 10.17 -8.89
C PRO A 8 14.04 8.73 -8.55
N GLU A 9 15.28 8.53 -8.12
CA GLU A 9 15.80 7.17 -7.84
C GLU A 9 14.99 6.45 -6.75
N TYR A 10 14.52 7.19 -5.73
CA TYR A 10 13.68 6.61 -4.67
C TYR A 10 12.37 6.03 -5.22
N GLU A 11 11.82 6.62 -6.27
CA GLU A 11 10.59 6.14 -6.89
C GLU A 11 10.77 4.80 -7.59
N LYS A 12 11.97 4.53 -8.14
CA LYS A 12 12.32 3.22 -8.71
C LYS A 12 12.28 2.11 -7.64
N VAL A 13 12.66 2.44 -6.40
CA VAL A 13 12.60 1.50 -5.27
C VAL A 13 11.14 1.20 -4.91
N ILE A 14 10.30 2.23 -4.84
CA ILE A 14 8.87 2.08 -4.55
C ILE A 14 8.22 1.18 -5.60
N GLN A 15 8.46 1.45 -6.88
CA GLN A 15 7.96 0.65 -8.00
C GLN A 15 8.49 -0.79 -7.98
N TYR A 16 9.72 -0.99 -7.55
CA TYR A 16 10.30 -2.33 -7.40
C TYR A 16 9.59 -3.14 -6.31
N ILE A 17 9.37 -2.55 -5.14
CA ILE A 17 8.65 -3.18 -4.03
C ILE A 17 7.20 -3.47 -4.43
N ASP A 18 6.52 -2.51 -5.08
CA ASP A 18 5.17 -2.66 -5.59
C ASP A 18 5.07 -3.86 -6.54
N ARG A 19 6.01 -3.99 -7.48
CA ARG A 19 6.08 -5.13 -8.40
C ARG A 19 6.23 -6.47 -7.66
N LEU A 20 7.09 -6.55 -6.63
CA LEU A 20 7.26 -7.77 -5.83
C LEU A 20 5.97 -8.16 -5.09
N ILE A 21 5.20 -7.15 -4.64
CA ILE A 21 3.89 -7.39 -4.04
C ILE A 21 2.90 -7.95 -5.07
N TRP A 22 2.79 -7.33 -6.25
CA TRP A 22 1.91 -7.79 -7.32
C TRP A 22 2.27 -9.17 -7.87
N GLN A 23 3.55 -9.53 -7.87
CA GLN A 23 4.03 -10.86 -8.26
C GLN A 23 3.82 -11.93 -7.18
N GLY A 24 3.44 -11.52 -5.97
CA GLY A 24 3.25 -12.42 -4.84
C GLY A 24 4.53 -12.80 -4.08
N ASP A 25 5.68 -12.23 -4.48
CA ASP A 25 6.97 -12.46 -3.80
C ASP A 25 7.02 -11.82 -2.41
N LEU A 26 6.28 -10.73 -2.23
CA LEU A 26 6.09 -10.06 -0.94
C LEU A 26 4.60 -10.05 -0.57
N GLN A 27 4.31 -10.51 0.64
CA GLN A 27 2.97 -10.53 1.24
C GLN A 27 2.99 -9.77 2.57
N VAL A 28 1.82 -9.53 3.14
CA VAL A 28 1.69 -8.92 4.47
C VAL A 28 2.53 -9.69 5.50
N GLY A 29 3.43 -9.00 6.18
CA GLY A 29 4.37 -9.58 7.14
C GLY A 29 5.65 -10.15 6.53
N SER A 30 5.79 -10.16 5.20
CA SER A 30 7.05 -10.57 4.55
C SER A 30 8.19 -9.62 4.87
N LYS A 31 9.38 -10.17 5.04
CA LYS A 31 10.62 -9.41 5.18
C LYS A 31 11.05 -8.85 3.82
N LEU A 32 11.34 -7.55 3.76
CA LEU A 32 11.88 -6.92 2.56
C LEU A 32 13.35 -7.32 2.34
N PRO A 33 13.82 -7.29 1.08
CA PRO A 33 15.24 -7.33 0.79
C PRO A 33 15.98 -6.21 1.54
N THR A 34 17.25 -6.42 1.86
CA THR A 34 18.06 -5.42 2.55
C THR A 34 18.27 -4.16 1.69
N GLU A 35 18.50 -3.01 2.33
CA GLU A 35 18.85 -1.76 1.62
C GLU A 35 19.97 -1.97 0.59
N ARG A 36 20.97 -2.77 0.96
CA ARG A 36 22.08 -3.11 0.09
C ARG A 36 21.64 -3.93 -1.12
N ALA A 37 20.85 -4.97 -0.90
CA ALA A 37 20.37 -5.83 -1.98
C ALA A 37 19.48 -5.05 -2.97
N ILE A 38 18.59 -4.17 -2.47
CA ILE A 38 17.76 -3.31 -3.31
C ILE A 38 18.62 -2.37 -4.15
N ALA A 39 19.59 -1.69 -3.51
CA ALA A 39 20.50 -0.76 -4.17
C ALA A 39 21.31 -1.45 -5.29
N GLU A 40 21.84 -2.64 -5.02
CA GLU A 40 22.58 -3.46 -5.98
C GLU A 40 21.67 -3.93 -7.14
N THR A 41 20.46 -4.39 -6.84
CA THR A 41 19.50 -4.88 -7.86
C THR A 41 19.09 -3.76 -8.83
N LEU A 42 18.89 -2.55 -8.31
CA LEU A 42 18.42 -1.41 -9.12
C LEU A 42 19.55 -0.54 -9.67
N GLY A 43 20.80 -0.78 -9.27
CA GLY A 43 21.95 0.03 -9.69
C GLY A 43 21.87 1.48 -9.20
N ILE A 44 21.32 1.71 -7.99
CA ILE A 44 21.11 3.05 -7.40
C ILE A 44 21.89 3.23 -6.10
N GLY A 45 21.94 4.49 -5.63
CA GLY A 45 22.60 4.83 -4.37
C GLY A 45 21.85 4.30 -3.15
N ARG A 46 22.60 3.94 -2.07
CA ARG A 46 21.99 3.52 -0.79
C ARG A 46 21.16 4.61 -0.15
N ASN A 47 21.51 5.89 -0.38
CA ASN A 47 20.75 7.02 0.16
C ASN A 47 19.35 7.09 -0.44
N SER A 48 19.24 6.93 -1.76
CA SER A 48 17.94 6.90 -2.46
C SER A 48 17.10 5.69 -2.03
N THR A 49 17.75 4.54 -1.78
CA THR A 49 17.07 3.36 -1.24
C THR A 49 16.53 3.62 0.17
N ARG A 50 17.34 4.23 1.05
CA ARG A 50 16.92 4.58 2.41
C ARG A 50 15.81 5.61 2.43
N GLU A 51 15.86 6.59 1.54
CA GLU A 51 14.80 7.59 1.36
C GLU A 51 13.47 6.92 1.01
N ALA A 52 13.46 6.04 0.00
CA ALA A 52 12.26 5.28 -0.39
C ALA A 52 11.69 4.45 0.77
N LEU A 53 12.53 3.72 1.49
CA LEU A 53 12.09 2.94 2.65
C LEU A 53 11.56 3.83 3.78
N SER A 54 12.10 5.04 3.94
CA SER A 54 11.59 6.01 4.92
C SER A 54 10.23 6.56 4.51
N ILE A 55 10.00 6.80 3.23
CA ILE A 55 8.69 7.20 2.68
C ILE A 55 7.67 6.08 2.93
N LEU A 56 7.98 4.84 2.55
CA LEU A 56 7.08 3.70 2.76
C LEU A 56 6.78 3.45 4.24
N HIS A 57 7.77 3.64 5.11
CA HIS A 57 7.57 3.57 6.56
C HIS A 57 6.68 4.70 7.07
N GLY A 58 6.91 5.94 6.63
CA GLY A 58 6.05 7.09 6.95
C GLY A 58 4.59 6.90 6.50
N MET A 59 4.39 6.24 5.37
CA MET A 59 3.07 5.86 4.87
C MET A 59 2.47 4.66 5.61
N GLY A 60 3.23 4.00 6.49
CA GLY A 60 2.79 2.80 7.22
C GLY A 60 2.69 1.53 6.36
N MET A 61 3.26 1.55 5.16
CA MET A 61 3.31 0.39 4.26
C MET A 61 4.31 -0.65 4.73
N ILE A 62 5.35 -0.22 5.41
CA ILE A 62 6.36 -1.09 6.00
C ILE A 62 6.59 -0.77 7.47
N GLU A 63 7.02 -1.77 8.21
CA GLU A 63 7.43 -1.68 9.61
C GLU A 63 8.91 -1.98 9.74
N ARG A 64 9.61 -1.19 10.57
CA ARG A 64 11.03 -1.41 10.88
C ARG A 64 11.14 -2.17 12.19
N VAL A 65 11.76 -3.36 12.13
CA VAL A 65 12.05 -4.16 13.31
C VAL A 65 13.54 -4.00 13.63
N GLN A 66 13.83 -3.43 14.80
CA GLN A 66 15.22 -3.17 15.23
C GLN A 66 16.05 -4.46 15.22
N GLY A 67 17.22 -4.42 14.60
CA GLY A 67 18.11 -5.57 14.47
C GLY A 67 17.68 -6.64 13.47
N SER A 68 16.47 -6.54 12.88
CA SER A 68 15.94 -7.54 11.96
C SER A 68 15.74 -7.04 10.55
N GLY A 69 15.28 -5.81 10.33
CA GLY A 69 15.08 -5.21 9.02
C GLY A 69 13.70 -4.61 8.82
N ASN A 70 13.29 -4.46 7.57
CA ASN A 70 11.98 -3.93 7.18
C ASN A 70 11.04 -5.07 6.77
N TYR A 71 9.76 -4.91 7.11
CA TYR A 71 8.70 -5.89 6.84
C TYR A 71 7.49 -5.20 6.23
N ILE A 72 6.73 -5.89 5.37
CA ILE A 72 5.43 -5.39 4.90
C ILE A 72 4.49 -5.29 6.11
N SER A 73 3.92 -4.11 6.32
CA SER A 73 3.08 -3.81 7.48
C SER A 73 1.77 -4.60 7.46
N ARG A 74 1.34 -5.04 8.63
CA ARG A 74 0.01 -5.64 8.84
C ARG A 74 -1.08 -4.59 9.01
N ASN A 75 -0.71 -3.32 9.24
CA ASN A 75 -1.61 -2.22 9.60
C ASN A 75 -1.56 -1.04 8.61
N ALA A 76 -1.28 -1.30 7.33
CA ALA A 76 -1.17 -0.24 6.31
C ALA A 76 -2.42 0.66 6.23
N GLY A 77 -3.61 0.11 6.44
CA GLY A 77 -4.87 0.87 6.42
C GLY A 77 -4.99 1.96 7.48
N SER A 78 -4.31 1.85 8.62
CA SER A 78 -4.36 2.86 9.70
C SER A 78 -3.77 4.21 9.28
N SER A 79 -2.81 4.22 8.38
CA SER A 79 -2.16 5.43 7.86
C SER A 79 -3.06 6.19 6.89
N ILE A 80 -3.81 5.48 6.05
CA ILE A 80 -4.81 6.09 5.15
C ILE A 80 -5.87 6.82 5.97
N HIS A 81 -6.40 6.19 7.02
CA HIS A 81 -7.37 6.79 7.92
C HIS A 81 -6.86 8.09 8.55
N ARG A 82 -5.61 8.12 9.00
CA ARG A 82 -4.96 9.29 9.59
C ARG A 82 -4.82 10.42 8.58
N ILE A 83 -4.38 10.12 7.36
CA ILE A 83 -4.24 11.10 6.28
C ILE A 83 -5.59 11.71 5.93
N LEU A 84 -6.61 10.89 5.70
CA LEU A 84 -7.97 11.36 5.39
C LEU A 84 -8.54 12.25 6.50
N ARG A 85 -8.33 11.89 7.78
CA ARG A 85 -8.74 12.74 8.90
C ARG A 85 -8.06 14.10 8.90
N MET A 86 -6.75 14.15 8.62
CA MET A 86 -6.03 15.42 8.52
C MET A 86 -6.53 16.26 7.37
N MET A 87 -6.77 15.68 6.20
CA MET A 87 -7.31 16.37 5.04
C MET A 87 -8.70 16.94 5.30
N LEU A 88 -9.56 16.20 5.99
CA LEU A 88 -10.87 16.71 6.46
C LEU A 88 -10.72 17.90 7.41
N ALA A 89 -9.83 17.79 8.41
CA ALA A 89 -9.60 18.84 9.38
C ALA A 89 -9.05 20.13 8.76
N LEU A 90 -8.22 19.99 7.70
CA LEU A 90 -7.69 21.11 6.93
C LEU A 90 -8.68 21.66 5.89
N GLY A 91 -9.83 21.01 5.69
CA GLY A 91 -10.80 21.40 4.68
C GLY A 91 -10.33 21.19 3.24
N THR A 92 -9.28 20.39 3.02
CA THR A 92 -8.76 20.07 1.68
C THR A 92 -9.59 19.02 0.97
N ILE A 93 -10.38 18.26 1.72
CA ILE A 93 -11.41 17.33 1.21
C ILE A 93 -12.69 17.50 2.05
N THR A 94 -13.81 17.16 1.45
CA THR A 94 -15.13 17.20 2.07
C THR A 94 -15.61 15.80 2.47
N GLY A 95 -16.57 15.72 3.38
CA GLY A 95 -17.24 14.47 3.71
C GLY A 95 -17.94 13.83 2.52
N GLN A 96 -18.44 14.65 1.59
CA GLN A 96 -19.07 14.18 0.35
C GLN A 96 -18.03 13.48 -0.56
N GLU A 97 -16.87 14.09 -0.78
CA GLU A 97 -15.79 13.49 -1.59
C GLU A 97 -15.30 12.16 -0.99
N ILE A 98 -15.24 12.04 0.33
CA ILE A 98 -14.93 10.76 0.99
C ILE A 98 -16.03 9.73 0.72
N THR A 99 -17.28 10.12 0.77
CA THR A 99 -18.41 9.22 0.49
C THR A 99 -18.38 8.75 -0.97
N GLU A 100 -18.12 9.64 -1.90
CA GLU A 100 -17.97 9.31 -3.33
C GLU A 100 -16.79 8.36 -3.56
N PHE A 101 -15.64 8.62 -2.94
CA PHE A 101 -14.48 7.73 -2.99
C PHE A 101 -14.80 6.34 -2.45
N ARG A 102 -15.48 6.26 -1.30
CA ARG A 102 -15.93 4.99 -0.72
C ARG A 102 -16.83 4.23 -1.67
N CYS A 103 -17.83 4.91 -2.25
CA CYS A 103 -18.73 4.29 -3.22
C CYS A 103 -18.00 3.76 -4.47
N MET A 104 -17.00 4.49 -4.96
CA MET A 104 -16.17 4.03 -6.09
C MET A 104 -15.37 2.78 -5.71
N MET A 105 -14.75 2.77 -4.53
CA MET A 105 -14.00 1.62 -4.04
C MET A 105 -14.88 0.40 -3.82
N GLU A 106 -16.04 0.57 -3.19
CA GLU A 106 -17.01 -0.51 -2.98
C GLU A 106 -17.50 -1.11 -4.30
N LYS A 107 -17.81 -0.27 -5.29
CA LYS A 107 -18.17 -0.74 -6.65
C LYS A 107 -17.03 -1.51 -7.32
N ALA A 108 -15.80 -1.02 -7.22
CA ALA A 108 -14.64 -1.70 -7.80
C ALA A 108 -14.40 -3.07 -7.16
N VAL A 109 -14.54 -3.16 -5.83
CA VAL A 109 -14.44 -4.43 -5.09
C VAL A 109 -15.56 -5.38 -5.51
N CYS A 110 -16.82 -4.91 -5.57
CA CYS A 110 -17.94 -5.73 -6.01
C CYS A 110 -17.75 -6.28 -7.42
N LEU A 111 -17.28 -5.44 -8.36
CA LEU A 111 -17.00 -5.89 -9.73
C LEU A 111 -15.86 -6.91 -9.78
N ALA A 112 -14.79 -6.69 -9.02
CA ALA A 112 -13.66 -7.61 -8.97
C ALA A 112 -14.05 -8.97 -8.36
N LEU A 113 -15.00 -8.98 -7.41
CA LEU A 113 -15.50 -10.20 -6.79
C LEU A 113 -16.52 -10.93 -7.67
N PHE A 114 -17.28 -10.20 -8.49
CA PHE A 114 -18.29 -10.79 -9.38
C PHE A 114 -17.67 -11.67 -10.47
N ASP A 115 -16.46 -11.34 -10.92
CA ASP A 115 -15.71 -12.10 -11.93
C ASP A 115 -14.89 -13.27 -11.32
N GLN A 116 -14.91 -13.46 -10.00
CA GLN A 116 -14.17 -14.52 -9.33
C GLN A 116 -15.11 -15.55 -8.70
N ASP A 117 -14.82 -16.84 -8.94
CA ASP A 117 -15.42 -17.92 -8.17
C ASP A 117 -14.88 -17.86 -6.73
N LEU A 118 -15.66 -17.31 -5.82
CA LEU A 118 -15.31 -17.20 -4.42
C LEU A 118 -15.18 -18.61 -3.80
N SER A 119 -14.07 -18.84 -3.08
CA SER A 119 -13.92 -20.05 -2.29
C SER A 119 -15.01 -20.12 -1.20
N LYS A 120 -15.33 -21.33 -0.73
CA LYS A 120 -16.32 -21.51 0.35
C LYS A 120 -15.97 -20.71 1.61
N GLU A 121 -14.68 -20.60 1.95
CA GLU A 121 -14.19 -19.80 3.09
C GLU A 121 -14.46 -18.31 2.91
N GLN A 122 -14.28 -17.80 1.69
CA GLN A 122 -14.57 -16.41 1.36
C GLN A 122 -16.07 -16.13 1.41
N GLN A 123 -16.91 -17.06 0.91
CA GLN A 123 -18.37 -16.93 0.99
C GLN A 123 -18.84 -16.88 2.45
N THR A 124 -18.35 -17.76 3.31
CA THR A 124 -18.69 -17.77 4.74
C THR A 124 -18.28 -16.45 5.42
N CYS A 125 -17.08 -15.94 5.13
CA CYS A 125 -16.62 -14.66 5.67
C CYS A 125 -17.51 -13.51 5.23
N PHE A 126 -18.00 -13.50 3.98
CA PHE A 126 -18.94 -12.51 3.49
C PHE A 126 -20.30 -12.59 4.19
N GLU A 127 -20.82 -13.79 4.40
CA GLU A 127 -22.09 -14.00 5.11
C GLU A 127 -22.01 -13.52 6.56
N GLU A 128 -20.90 -13.79 7.26
CA GLU A 128 -20.64 -13.31 8.62
C GLU A 128 -20.57 -11.79 8.68
N LEU A 129 -19.89 -11.15 7.69
CA LEU A 129 -19.83 -9.69 7.59
C LEU A 129 -21.20 -9.07 7.37
N LEU A 130 -22.02 -9.62 6.49
CA LEU A 130 -23.38 -9.14 6.22
C LEU A 130 -24.26 -9.24 7.47
N GLN A 131 -24.18 -10.34 8.22
CA GLN A 131 -24.92 -10.51 9.48
C GLN A 131 -24.48 -9.50 10.56
N SER A 132 -23.21 -9.07 10.54
CA SER A 132 -22.70 -8.08 11.52
C SER A 132 -23.15 -6.65 11.22
N MET A 133 -23.73 -6.40 10.04
CA MET A 133 -24.19 -5.06 9.59
C MET A 133 -25.69 -4.82 9.79
N GLU A 134 -26.46 -5.86 10.20
CA GLU A 134 -27.85 -5.76 10.60
C GLU A 134 -27.99 -5.42 12.10
#